data_582af2ba5aafdcdfddf2590561cad014
#
_entry.id   582af2ba5aafdcdfddf2590561cad014
#
_cell.length_a   1.000
_cell.length_b   1.000
_cell.length_c   1.000
_cell.angle_alpha   90.00
_cell.angle_beta   90.00
_cell.angle_gamma   90.00
#
_symmetry.space_group_name_H-M   'P 1'
#
loop_
_entity.id
_entity.type
_entity.pdbx_description
1 polymer ?
#
loop_
_entity_poly.entity_id
_entity_poly.type
_entity_poly.pdbx_seq_one_letter_code
_entity_poly.pdbx_strand_id
1 'polypeptide(L)'
;MLNPSELKKIDAYWRASNYLAAGQLYLLDNPMLRRPLTRDDVKKKIVGHWGTVPGQNFVYVHLNRVIKKYDQDMILISGPGHGGNFFVANAYLDGTYSEVYPNISRDEEGMKKLFKQFSFPGGISSHVAPETPGSINEGGELGYSIAHAFGAVFDNPDLICAVTVGDGE
;
A
#
# COMPACT_ATOMS: atom_id res chain seq x y z
N MET A 1 24.48 -10.65 0.34
CA MET A 1 23.79 -11.00 1.59
C MET A 1 23.41 -9.70 2.29
N LEU A 2 22.20 -9.59 2.88
CA LEU A 2 21.82 -8.42 3.65
C LEU A 2 22.62 -8.37 4.96
N ASN A 3 23.08 -7.19 5.35
CA ASN A 3 23.68 -7.04 6.67
C ASN A 3 22.59 -6.93 7.76
N PRO A 4 22.90 -7.21 9.03
CA PRO A 4 21.89 -7.22 10.10
C PRO A 4 21.17 -5.87 10.29
N SER A 5 21.84 -4.74 10.06
CA SER A 5 21.24 -3.41 10.17
C SER A 5 20.21 -3.16 9.06
N GLU A 6 20.54 -3.54 7.84
CA GLU A 6 19.66 -3.44 6.69
C GLU A 6 18.42 -4.35 6.87
N LEU A 7 18.64 -5.59 7.31
CA LEU A 7 17.54 -6.52 7.61
C LEU A 7 16.58 -5.95 8.66
N LYS A 8 17.11 -5.36 9.73
CA LYS A 8 16.30 -4.72 10.78
C LYS A 8 15.45 -3.56 10.23
N LYS A 9 15.98 -2.74 9.31
CA LYS A 9 15.23 -1.65 8.67
C LYS A 9 14.13 -2.16 7.77
N ILE A 10 14.41 -3.21 6.99
CA ILE A 10 13.42 -3.87 6.11
C ILE A 10 12.29 -4.45 6.95
N ASP A 11 12.60 -5.18 8.02
CA ASP A 11 11.60 -5.75 8.93
C ASP A 11 10.74 -4.64 9.57
N ALA A 12 11.35 -3.57 10.05
CA ALA A 12 10.64 -2.46 10.66
C ALA A 12 9.68 -1.78 9.65
N TYR A 13 10.13 -1.54 8.43
CA TYR A 13 9.30 -0.97 7.37
C TYR A 13 8.13 -1.89 7.01
N TRP A 14 8.40 -3.17 6.78
CA TRP A 14 7.39 -4.18 6.46
C TRP A 14 6.33 -4.30 7.56
N ARG A 15 6.74 -4.30 8.82
CA ARG A 15 5.81 -4.32 9.97
C ARG A 15 4.97 -3.05 10.04
N ALA A 16 5.56 -1.87 9.81
CA ALA A 16 4.83 -0.61 9.81
C ALA A 16 3.79 -0.57 8.68
N SER A 17 4.16 -0.97 7.45
CA SER A 17 3.23 -1.02 6.33
C SER A 17 2.09 -2.02 6.56
N ASN A 18 2.38 -3.18 7.14
CA ASN A 18 1.35 -4.14 7.54
C ASN A 18 0.41 -3.59 8.62
N TYR A 19 0.95 -2.87 9.61
CA TYR A 19 0.13 -2.24 10.64
C TYR A 19 -0.81 -1.18 10.04
N LEU A 20 -0.29 -0.30 9.19
CA LEU A 20 -1.10 0.70 8.50
C LEU A 20 -2.18 0.07 7.62
N ALA A 21 -1.85 -1.00 6.92
CA ALA A 21 -2.82 -1.71 6.09
C ALA A 21 -3.92 -2.40 6.94
N ALA A 22 -3.54 -3.01 8.05
CA ALA A 22 -4.50 -3.61 9.00
C ALA A 22 -5.40 -2.54 9.65
N GLY A 23 -4.81 -1.40 10.04
CA GLY A 23 -5.55 -0.27 10.60
C GLY A 23 -6.61 0.27 9.64
N GLN A 24 -6.28 0.39 8.37
CA GLN A 24 -7.25 0.80 7.33
C GLN A 24 -8.45 -0.15 7.25
N LEU A 25 -8.24 -1.45 7.43
CA LEU A 25 -9.34 -2.44 7.40
C LEU A 25 -10.20 -2.39 8.65
N TYR A 26 -9.60 -2.28 9.82
CA TYR A 26 -10.26 -2.64 11.07
C TYR A 26 -10.51 -1.47 12.02
N LEU A 27 -9.70 -0.40 12.00
CA LEU A 27 -9.75 0.63 13.01
C LEU A 27 -10.50 1.90 12.57
N LEU A 28 -11.24 2.49 13.52
CA LEU A 28 -11.88 3.80 13.42
C LEU A 28 -11.17 4.83 14.28
N ASP A 29 -10.64 4.41 15.43
CA ASP A 29 -10.01 5.27 16.43
C ASP A 29 -8.81 4.57 17.07
N ASN A 30 -8.07 5.30 17.93
CA ASN A 30 -6.93 4.80 18.68
C ASN A 30 -5.81 4.20 17.78
N PRO A 31 -5.41 4.89 16.70
CA PRO A 31 -4.50 4.33 15.70
C PRO A 31 -3.10 4.03 16.24
N MET A 32 -2.71 4.65 17.36
CA MET A 32 -1.42 4.43 18.02
C MET A 32 -1.51 3.40 19.18
N LEU A 33 -2.68 2.80 19.40
CA LEU A 33 -2.94 1.83 20.48
C LEU A 33 -2.50 2.34 21.86
N ARG A 34 -2.75 3.63 22.14
CA ARG A 34 -2.35 4.25 23.41
C ARG A 34 -3.14 3.74 24.61
N ARG A 35 -4.27 3.12 24.36
CA ARG A 35 -5.13 2.44 25.33
C ARG A 35 -5.58 1.09 24.76
N PRO A 36 -6.06 0.16 25.59
CA PRO A 36 -6.67 -1.08 25.09
C PRO A 36 -7.80 -0.76 24.10
N LEU A 37 -7.92 -1.59 23.06
CA LEU A 37 -8.99 -1.48 22.08
C LEU A 37 -10.35 -1.77 22.70
N THR A 38 -11.34 -0.99 22.30
CA THR A 38 -12.74 -1.19 22.59
C THR A 38 -13.52 -1.50 21.32
N ARG A 39 -14.77 -1.92 21.43
CA ARG A 39 -15.64 -2.14 20.26
C ARG A 39 -15.86 -0.88 19.42
N ASP A 40 -15.82 0.29 20.03
CA ASP A 40 -16.03 1.56 19.34
C ASP A 40 -14.82 1.99 18.51
N ASP A 41 -13.64 1.44 18.79
CA ASP A 41 -12.44 1.68 18.01
C ASP A 41 -12.41 0.86 16.70
N VAL A 42 -13.29 -0.12 16.56
CA VAL A 42 -13.28 -1.07 15.44
C VAL A 42 -14.45 -0.79 14.50
N LYS A 43 -14.19 -0.90 13.19
CA LYS A 43 -15.22 -0.75 12.16
C LYS A 43 -16.31 -1.80 12.33
N LYS A 44 -17.58 -1.37 12.30
CA LYS A 44 -18.74 -2.28 12.36
C LYS A 44 -18.91 -3.09 11.07
N LYS A 45 -18.52 -2.51 9.94
CA LYS A 45 -18.51 -3.16 8.62
C LYS A 45 -17.10 -3.11 8.07
N ILE A 46 -16.52 -4.28 7.89
CA ILE A 46 -15.18 -4.44 7.32
C ILE A 46 -15.35 -4.66 5.83
N VAL A 47 -14.71 -3.80 5.02
CA VAL A 47 -14.69 -3.90 3.56
C VAL A 47 -13.24 -3.75 3.10
N GLY A 48 -12.73 -4.74 2.41
CA GLY A 48 -11.36 -4.81 1.95
C GLY A 48 -10.78 -6.20 2.18
N HIS A 49 -9.50 -6.37 1.89
CA HIS A 49 -8.84 -7.67 1.88
C HIS A 49 -7.51 -7.61 2.65
N TRP A 50 -7.21 -8.68 3.36
CA TRP A 50 -5.95 -8.83 4.09
C TRP A 50 -5.01 -9.87 3.48
N GLY A 51 -5.54 -10.94 2.89
CA GLY A 51 -4.79 -12.16 2.56
C GLY A 51 -3.52 -11.94 1.73
N THR A 52 -3.57 -11.07 0.73
CA THR A 52 -2.41 -10.77 -0.14
C THR A 52 -1.50 -9.67 0.41
N VAL A 53 -1.98 -8.87 1.36
CA VAL A 53 -1.34 -7.63 1.80
C VAL A 53 0.06 -7.83 2.38
N PRO A 54 0.31 -8.79 3.28
CA PRO A 54 1.66 -9.00 3.83
C PRO A 54 2.68 -9.39 2.76
N GLY A 55 2.27 -10.20 1.77
CA GLY A 55 3.11 -10.58 0.64
C GLY A 55 3.41 -9.41 -0.28
N GLN A 56 2.40 -8.60 -0.61
CA GLN A 56 2.57 -7.40 -1.43
C GLN A 56 3.47 -6.36 -0.74
N ASN A 57 3.30 -6.12 0.55
CA ASN A 57 4.19 -5.27 1.34
C ASN A 57 5.63 -5.81 1.36
N PHE A 58 5.80 -7.14 1.41
CA PHE A 58 7.13 -7.75 1.34
C PHE A 58 7.80 -7.50 -0.02
N VAL A 59 7.08 -7.69 -1.11
CA VAL A 59 7.57 -7.37 -2.46
C VAL A 59 7.93 -5.88 -2.55
N TYR A 60 7.04 -4.99 -2.10
CA TYR A 60 7.24 -3.55 -2.15
C TYR A 60 8.53 -3.10 -1.46
N VAL A 61 8.75 -3.52 -0.22
CA VAL A 61 9.95 -3.12 0.53
C VAL A 61 11.24 -3.64 -0.11
N HIS A 62 11.20 -4.83 -0.71
CA HIS A 62 12.36 -5.38 -1.39
C HIS A 62 12.64 -4.72 -2.75
N LEU A 63 11.61 -4.33 -3.50
CA LEU A 63 11.78 -3.53 -4.71
C LEU A 63 12.36 -2.14 -4.39
N ASN A 64 11.85 -1.46 -3.36
CA ASN A 64 12.43 -0.20 -2.88
C ASN A 64 13.92 -0.33 -2.52
N ARG A 65 14.30 -1.45 -1.91
CA ARG A 65 15.72 -1.74 -1.65
C ARG A 65 16.52 -1.86 -2.94
N VAL A 66 15.98 -2.55 -3.94
CA VAL A 66 16.65 -2.71 -5.25
C VAL A 66 16.76 -1.37 -5.97
N ILE A 67 15.69 -0.61 -6.03
CA ILE A 67 15.65 0.75 -6.61
C ILE A 67 16.76 1.60 -5.99
N LYS A 68 16.79 1.72 -4.66
CA LYS A 68 17.79 2.54 -3.96
C LYS A 68 19.22 2.04 -4.11
N LYS A 69 19.42 0.74 -4.20
CA LYS A 69 20.76 0.16 -4.30
C LYS A 69 21.39 0.32 -5.68
N TYR A 70 20.57 0.26 -6.71
CA TYR A 70 21.03 0.23 -8.09
C TYR A 70 20.61 1.45 -8.90
N ASP A 71 19.96 2.44 -8.24
CA ASP A 71 19.45 3.67 -8.87
C ASP A 71 18.57 3.36 -10.09
N GLN A 72 17.58 2.49 -9.87
CA GLN A 72 16.73 2.00 -10.96
C GLN A 72 15.44 2.81 -11.08
N ASP A 73 15.07 3.19 -12.29
CA ASP A 73 13.73 3.64 -12.61
C ASP A 73 12.80 2.43 -12.67
N MET A 74 11.89 2.34 -11.70
CA MET A 74 11.01 1.18 -11.57
C MET A 74 9.62 1.58 -11.06
N ILE A 75 8.61 0.94 -11.64
CA ILE A 75 7.23 0.99 -11.13
C ILE A 75 6.76 -0.40 -10.72
N LEU A 76 5.79 -0.45 -9.83
CA LEU A 76 5.15 -1.70 -9.39
C LEU A 76 3.67 -1.66 -9.71
N ILE A 77 3.19 -2.66 -10.44
CA ILE A 77 1.77 -2.91 -10.68
C ILE A 77 1.33 -4.13 -9.88
N SER A 78 0.19 -4.02 -9.22
CA SER A 78 -0.40 -5.09 -8.43
C SER A 78 -1.57 -5.72 -9.16
N GLY A 79 -1.43 -6.98 -9.58
CA GLY A 79 -2.52 -7.82 -10.10
C GLY A 79 -3.56 -8.14 -9.03
N PRO A 80 -3.17 -8.61 -7.81
CA PRO A 80 -4.12 -8.77 -6.71
C PRO A 80 -4.59 -7.43 -6.15
N GLY A 81 -5.22 -6.60 -6.98
CA GLY A 81 -5.63 -5.23 -6.68
C GLY A 81 -6.63 -5.09 -5.55
N HIS A 82 -7.35 -6.15 -5.20
CA HIS A 82 -8.23 -6.21 -4.03
C HIS A 82 -7.48 -5.99 -2.69
N GLY A 83 -6.15 -6.09 -2.66
CA GLY A 83 -5.30 -5.72 -1.54
C GLY A 83 -4.86 -4.26 -1.54
N GLY A 84 -5.59 -3.33 -2.17
CA GLY A 84 -5.18 -1.94 -2.41
C GLY A 84 -4.73 -1.15 -1.19
N ASN A 85 -5.14 -1.55 0.01
CA ASN A 85 -4.68 -0.94 1.26
C ASN A 85 -3.16 -1.04 1.48
N PHE A 86 -2.46 -1.95 0.80
CA PHE A 86 -1.00 -1.98 0.88
C PHE A 86 -0.36 -0.78 0.17
N PHE A 87 -0.86 -0.37 -1.01
CA PHE A 87 -0.36 0.83 -1.68
C PHE A 87 -0.63 2.09 -0.87
N VAL A 88 -1.85 2.24 -0.36
CA VAL A 88 -2.22 3.36 0.52
C VAL A 88 -1.30 3.42 1.75
N ALA A 89 -1.04 2.27 2.38
CA ALA A 89 -0.13 2.18 3.53
C ALA A 89 1.29 2.64 3.19
N ASN A 90 1.83 2.20 2.05
CA ASN A 90 3.17 2.56 1.61
C ASN A 90 3.27 4.03 1.20
N ALA A 91 2.31 4.55 0.43
CA ALA A 91 2.26 5.97 0.05
C ALA A 91 2.14 6.89 1.27
N TYR A 92 1.40 6.48 2.31
CA TYR A 92 1.34 7.22 3.56
C TYR A 92 2.67 7.13 4.35
N LEU A 93 3.29 5.97 4.37
CA LEU A 93 4.54 5.74 5.11
C LEU A 93 5.72 6.52 4.51
N ASP A 94 5.79 6.63 3.19
CA ASP A 94 6.83 7.43 2.52
C ASP A 94 6.53 8.94 2.50
N GLY A 95 5.28 9.34 2.71
CA GLY A 95 4.84 10.72 2.79
C GLY A 95 4.08 11.25 1.58
N THR A 96 4.17 10.58 0.44
CA THR A 96 3.53 10.98 -0.82
C THR A 96 2.02 11.17 -0.68
N TYR A 97 1.38 10.30 0.13
CA TYR A 97 -0.06 10.41 0.38
C TYR A 97 -0.44 11.75 1.01
N SER A 98 0.34 12.18 2.01
CA SER A 98 0.08 13.43 2.75
C SER A 98 0.48 14.68 1.94
N GLU A 99 1.38 14.56 0.96
CA GLU A 99 1.68 15.65 0.03
C GLU A 99 0.50 15.96 -0.89
N VAL A 100 -0.18 14.91 -1.38
CA VAL A 100 -1.34 15.06 -2.27
C VAL A 100 -2.61 15.36 -1.47
N TYR A 101 -2.75 14.74 -0.30
CA TYR A 101 -3.91 14.92 0.60
C TYR A 101 -3.47 15.49 1.96
N PRO A 102 -3.21 16.81 2.07
CA PRO A 102 -2.65 17.42 3.29
C PRO A 102 -3.53 17.28 4.55
N ASN A 103 -4.82 17.03 4.38
CA ASN A 103 -5.75 16.75 5.47
C ASN A 103 -5.53 15.38 6.11
N ILE A 104 -4.75 14.50 5.47
CA ILE A 104 -4.27 13.22 5.99
C ILE A 104 -2.80 13.38 6.38
N SER A 105 -2.58 14.09 7.48
CA SER A 105 -1.24 14.42 7.98
C SER A 105 -0.48 13.19 8.50
N ARG A 106 0.87 13.29 8.58
CA ARG A 106 1.74 12.22 9.10
C ARG A 106 1.85 12.28 10.63
N ASP A 107 0.71 12.22 11.30
CA ASP A 107 0.57 12.21 12.75
C ASP A 107 -0.59 11.31 13.17
N GLU A 108 -0.91 11.30 14.48
CA GLU A 108 -1.98 10.44 15.02
C GLU A 108 -3.36 10.80 14.43
N GLU A 109 -3.65 12.09 14.26
CA GLU A 109 -4.91 12.53 13.69
C GLU A 109 -5.03 12.20 12.20
N GLY A 110 -3.96 12.38 11.43
CA GLY A 110 -3.94 11.97 10.02
C GLY A 110 -4.04 10.47 9.86
N MET A 111 -3.37 9.69 10.71
CA MET A 111 -3.49 8.23 10.71
C MET A 111 -4.91 7.77 11.03
N LYS A 112 -5.60 8.43 11.98
CA LYS A 112 -6.99 8.16 12.29
C LYS A 112 -7.90 8.44 11.10
N LYS A 113 -7.69 9.56 10.41
CA LYS A 113 -8.44 9.89 9.19
C LYS A 113 -8.16 8.88 8.07
N LEU A 114 -6.89 8.50 7.88
CA LEU A 114 -6.47 7.47 6.91
C LEU A 114 -7.23 6.16 7.13
N PHE A 115 -7.28 5.69 8.36
CA PHE A 115 -7.97 4.46 8.70
C PHE A 115 -9.48 4.58 8.47
N LYS A 116 -10.08 5.69 8.93
CA LYS A 116 -11.51 5.92 8.83
C LYS A 116 -12.00 5.99 7.37
N GLN A 117 -11.25 6.68 6.49
CA GLN A 117 -11.67 6.91 5.11
C GLN A 117 -11.60 5.68 4.21
N PHE A 118 -10.77 4.67 4.57
CA PHE A 118 -10.57 3.49 3.74
C PHE A 118 -11.86 2.73 3.53
N SER A 119 -12.24 2.53 2.27
CA SER A 119 -13.47 1.87 1.85
C SER A 119 -14.76 2.49 2.41
N PHE A 120 -14.73 3.80 2.63
CA PHE A 120 -15.89 4.61 3.04
C PHE A 120 -16.32 5.55 1.92
N PRO A 121 -17.61 5.90 1.83
CA PRO A 121 -18.08 6.88 0.84
C PRO A 121 -17.31 8.21 0.93
N GLY A 122 -16.79 8.66 -0.20
CA GLY A 122 -15.97 9.88 -0.27
C GLY A 122 -14.53 9.73 0.21
N GLY A 123 -14.12 8.52 0.58
CA GLY A 123 -12.74 8.18 0.91
C GLY A 123 -12.03 7.41 -0.21
N ILE A 124 -10.97 6.67 0.15
CA ILE A 124 -10.20 5.87 -0.78
C ILE A 124 -10.83 4.49 -1.02
N SER A 125 -10.72 3.96 -2.23
CA SER A 125 -11.19 2.62 -2.60
C SER A 125 -10.48 1.50 -1.82
N SER A 126 -11.15 0.37 -1.64
CA SER A 126 -10.56 -0.85 -1.09
C SER A 126 -9.60 -1.55 -2.05
N HIS A 127 -9.71 -1.28 -3.33
CA HIS A 127 -8.85 -1.82 -4.38
C HIS A 127 -7.78 -0.82 -4.78
N VAL A 128 -6.76 -1.28 -5.47
CA VAL A 128 -5.80 -0.39 -6.13
C VAL A 128 -6.55 0.55 -7.05
N ALA A 129 -6.31 1.84 -6.90
CA ALA A 129 -7.03 2.88 -7.64
C ALA A 129 -6.13 4.09 -7.91
N PRO A 130 -6.36 4.82 -9.02
CA PRO A 130 -5.55 5.99 -9.39
C PRO A 130 -5.57 7.12 -8.35
N GLU A 131 -6.58 7.16 -7.48
CA GLU A 131 -6.68 8.12 -6.38
C GLU A 131 -5.60 7.91 -5.31
N THR A 132 -4.99 6.72 -5.26
CA THR A 132 -3.80 6.52 -4.42
C THR A 132 -2.60 7.15 -5.12
N PRO A 133 -1.91 8.14 -4.51
CA PRO A 133 -0.78 8.81 -5.12
C PRO A 133 0.28 7.83 -5.63
N GLY A 134 0.70 8.01 -6.88
CA GLY A 134 1.65 7.14 -7.56
C GLY A 134 1.06 5.88 -8.20
N SER A 135 -0.22 5.57 -7.97
CA SER A 135 -0.91 4.48 -8.67
C SER A 135 -1.29 4.91 -10.08
N ILE A 136 -1.05 4.04 -11.06
CA ILE A 136 -1.34 4.30 -12.47
C ILE A 136 -2.45 3.40 -13.03
N ASN A 137 -2.94 2.47 -12.25
CA ASN A 137 -3.96 1.52 -12.69
C ASN A 137 -5.08 1.35 -11.66
N GLU A 138 -6.18 0.84 -12.12
CA GLU A 138 -7.30 0.35 -11.33
C GLU A 138 -7.15 -1.18 -11.21
N GLY A 139 -7.21 -1.70 -9.98
CA GLY A 139 -6.92 -3.12 -9.68
C GLY A 139 -8.17 -3.96 -9.44
N GLY A 140 -9.34 -3.49 -9.82
CA GLY A 140 -10.62 -4.19 -9.63
C GLY A 140 -10.83 -5.37 -10.57
N GLU A 141 -10.23 -5.34 -11.73
CA GLU A 141 -10.36 -6.38 -12.75
C GLU A 141 -9.10 -7.24 -12.80
N LEU A 142 -9.25 -8.52 -12.51
CA LEU A 142 -8.15 -9.50 -12.61
C LEU A 142 -7.88 -9.86 -14.07
N GLY A 143 -6.63 -10.24 -14.38
CA GLY A 143 -6.19 -10.61 -15.72
C GLY A 143 -5.62 -9.47 -16.58
N TYR A 144 -5.66 -8.21 -16.13
CA TYR A 144 -5.17 -7.06 -16.89
C TYR A 144 -3.80 -6.54 -16.44
N SER A 145 -3.28 -6.98 -15.31
CA SER A 145 -2.06 -6.43 -14.70
C SER A 145 -0.84 -6.54 -15.62
N ILE A 146 -0.69 -7.64 -16.31
CA ILE A 146 0.41 -7.86 -17.28
C ILE A 146 0.27 -6.90 -18.46
N ALA A 147 -0.94 -6.71 -18.99
CA ALA A 147 -1.17 -5.77 -20.10
C ALA A 147 -0.88 -4.32 -19.67
N HIS A 148 -1.26 -3.93 -18.46
CA HIS A 148 -0.90 -2.63 -17.89
C HIS A 148 0.61 -2.47 -17.75
N ALA A 149 1.32 -3.51 -17.30
CA ALA A 149 2.77 -3.49 -17.16
C ALA A 149 3.46 -3.29 -18.51
N PHE A 150 3.07 -4.04 -19.54
CA PHE A 150 3.58 -3.85 -20.89
C PHE A 150 3.28 -2.48 -21.47
N GLY A 151 2.05 -1.98 -21.26
CA GLY A 151 1.66 -0.65 -21.70
C GLY A 151 2.48 0.45 -21.04
N ALA A 152 2.75 0.33 -19.75
CA ALA A 152 3.50 1.31 -18.98
C ALA A 152 4.96 1.48 -19.42
N VAL A 153 5.58 0.45 -20.00
CA VAL A 153 7.00 0.47 -20.43
C VAL A 153 7.16 0.41 -21.97
N PHE A 154 6.06 0.42 -22.71
CA PHE A 154 6.07 0.15 -24.15
C PHE A 154 6.97 1.09 -24.95
N ASP A 155 7.02 2.34 -24.59
CA ASP A 155 7.80 3.40 -25.24
C ASP A 155 9.00 3.88 -24.39
N ASN A 156 9.26 3.23 -23.27
CA ASN A 156 10.38 3.57 -22.39
C ASN A 156 11.21 2.30 -22.03
N PRO A 157 12.22 1.97 -22.86
CA PRO A 157 13.01 0.75 -22.70
C PRO A 157 13.88 0.74 -21.44
N ASP A 158 14.12 1.90 -20.83
CA ASP A 158 14.96 2.01 -19.62
C ASP A 158 14.13 1.88 -18.33
N LEU A 159 12.78 1.94 -18.43
CA LEU A 159 11.89 1.79 -17.29
C LEU A 159 11.61 0.30 -17.01
N ILE A 160 11.82 -0.12 -15.77
CA ILE A 160 11.47 -1.46 -15.31
C ILE A 160 10.04 -1.43 -14.74
N CYS A 161 9.16 -2.28 -15.25
CA CYS A 161 7.87 -2.54 -14.63
C CYS A 161 7.89 -3.90 -13.93
N ALA A 162 7.87 -3.88 -12.59
CA ALA A 162 7.61 -5.07 -11.80
C ALA A 162 6.10 -5.28 -11.68
N VAL A 163 5.63 -6.51 -11.81
CA VAL A 163 4.22 -6.84 -11.66
C VAL A 163 4.04 -8.04 -10.74
N THR A 164 3.15 -7.94 -9.77
CA THR A 164 2.65 -9.10 -9.04
C THR A 164 1.43 -9.65 -9.75
N VAL A 165 1.40 -10.94 -9.96
CA VAL A 165 0.34 -11.63 -10.72
C VAL A 165 -0.33 -12.63 -9.80
N GLY A 166 -1.65 -12.75 -9.86
CA GLY A 166 -2.36 -13.84 -9.20
C GLY A 166 -2.13 -15.15 -9.94
N ASP A 167 -2.30 -16.28 -9.24
CA ASP A 167 -2.09 -17.61 -9.80
C ASP A 167 -3.09 -17.98 -10.90
N GLY A 168 -4.16 -17.22 -11.05
CA GLY A 168 -5.20 -17.40 -12.08
C GLY A 168 -5.22 -16.32 -13.16
N GLU A 169 -4.27 -15.39 -13.17
CA GLU A 169 -4.18 -14.31 -14.17
C GLU A 169 -3.44 -14.72 -15.44
#